data_060b09faf4289a260fd1c9680bae8ed5
#
_entry.id   060b09faf4289a260fd1c9680bae8ed5
#
_cell.length_a   1.000
_cell.length_b   1.000
_cell.length_c   1.000
_cell.angle_alpha   90.00
_cell.angle_beta   90.00
_cell.angle_gamma   90.00
#
_symmetry.space_group_name_H-M   'P 1'
#
loop_
_entity.id
_entity.type
_entity.pdbx_description
1 polymer ?
#
loop_
_entity_poly.entity_id
_entity_poly.type
_entity_poly.pdbx_seq_one_letter_code
_entity_poly.pdbx_strand_id
1 'polypeptide(L)'
;MKKIVTFLFILMIILLAATVLLHVRSCGEDLFQKTDITEKLPPIDDSLKIRIDTFLYNNFPQGSIGIELYDITADKEVYSYNKDSLMIPASCMKLLTCVTALRYIGAEKLIHNRLYTSGDIMGDTLNGNVILKTQYDTAFNRDTLNNLVNELKNKGVTYIKGNVIVDMMLTEPLDHEEHWIIGDLRTRYMGLNLQGLPRMKKEMLGALQAKGIKIIDGTITIGKLNPRNATLIADNTATLHTLVEKSLKVSSNINAETLLMPLGYIYDKKGNYRENGKKVLQNFIRNEMNINPTTVCNIDDGCGLCINDKLTADFLVKLLVYSAKRPRIYNEIINGMPLSGVDGTLYKRMHDSRLKGKLRGKTGTLTRNGGVSTLAGYFIGKDNHLIAYAILNNGWYVETSREWQDKLCLKAFMPQRIMGELKDTTHIIQE
;
A
#
# COMPACT_ATOMS: atom_id res chain seq x y z
N MET A 1 27.56 46.76 36.55
CA MET A 1 26.60 46.86 35.41
C MET A 1 26.46 45.57 34.65
N LYS A 2 27.50 44.93 34.11
CA LYS A 2 27.34 43.67 33.29
C LYS A 2 26.53 42.56 34.01
N LYS A 3 26.78 42.26 35.31
CA LYS A 3 26.05 41.21 36.04
C LYS A 3 24.54 41.48 36.21
N ILE A 4 24.15 42.75 36.35
CA ILE A 4 22.74 43.15 36.47
C ILE A 4 22.02 43.01 35.14
N VAL A 5 22.68 43.38 34.03
CA VAL A 5 22.12 43.22 32.66
C VAL A 5 21.93 41.73 32.34
N THR A 6 22.88 40.87 32.66
CA THR A 6 22.76 39.41 32.46
C THR A 6 21.63 38.82 33.32
N PHE A 7 21.47 39.26 34.56
CA PHE A 7 20.37 38.80 35.41
C PHE A 7 18.99 39.20 34.86
N LEU A 8 18.85 40.46 34.41
CA LEU A 8 17.61 40.95 33.80
C LEU A 8 17.28 40.22 32.47
N PHE A 9 18.30 39.87 31.70
CA PHE A 9 18.12 39.13 30.47
C PHE A 9 17.64 37.68 30.73
N ILE A 10 18.22 37.01 31.73
CA ILE A 10 17.78 35.66 32.13
C ILE A 10 16.36 35.71 32.70
N LEU A 11 16.02 36.71 33.50
CA LEU A 11 14.69 36.88 34.08
C LEU A 11 13.63 37.12 32.95
N MET A 12 14.00 37.89 31.92
CA MET A 12 13.14 38.13 30.75
C MET A 12 12.89 36.84 29.94
N ILE A 13 13.90 36.00 29.77
CA ILE A 13 13.77 34.70 29.08
C ILE A 13 12.86 33.78 29.90
N ILE A 14 12.99 33.72 31.22
CA ILE A 14 12.14 32.92 32.11
C ILE A 14 10.69 33.39 32.05
N LEU A 15 10.46 34.71 32.07
CA LEU A 15 9.12 35.28 31.92
C LEU A 15 8.49 34.98 30.54
N LEU A 16 9.29 35.08 29.47
CA LEU A 16 8.82 34.74 28.14
C LEU A 16 8.48 33.23 28.01
N ALA A 17 9.30 32.36 28.58
CA ALA A 17 9.04 30.94 28.64
C ALA A 17 7.76 30.60 29.44
N ALA A 18 7.57 31.30 30.59
CA ALA A 18 6.37 31.14 31.41
C ALA A 18 5.08 31.63 30.68
N THR A 19 5.16 32.75 29.96
CA THR A 19 4.02 33.25 29.14
C THR A 19 3.70 32.34 27.97
N VAL A 20 4.71 31.75 27.30
CA VAL A 20 4.51 30.75 26.24
C VAL A 20 3.89 29.47 26.81
N LEU A 21 4.36 28.98 27.95
CA LEU A 21 3.80 27.81 28.63
C LEU A 21 2.35 28.06 29.11
N LEU A 22 2.02 29.26 29.61
CA LEU A 22 0.66 29.63 29.99
C LEU A 22 -0.25 29.76 28.75
N HIS A 23 0.27 30.28 27.64
CA HIS A 23 -0.49 30.36 26.35
C HIS A 23 -0.75 28.98 25.73
N VAL A 24 0.26 28.08 25.77
CA VAL A 24 0.12 26.70 25.31
C VAL A 24 -0.85 25.91 26.20
N ARG A 25 -0.86 26.17 27.52
CA ARG A 25 -1.83 25.57 28.45
C ARG A 25 -3.24 26.12 28.23
N SER A 26 -3.40 27.43 28.05
CA SER A 26 -4.69 28.06 27.79
C SER A 26 -5.27 27.62 26.40
N CYS A 27 -4.45 27.56 25.35
CA CYS A 27 -4.88 26.98 24.07
C CYS A 27 -5.15 25.47 24.14
N GLY A 28 -4.52 24.75 25.09
CA GLY A 28 -4.77 23.31 25.30
C GLY A 28 -6.06 23.05 26.07
N GLU A 29 -6.45 23.93 26.99
CA GLU A 29 -7.66 23.78 27.79
C GLU A 29 -8.93 24.23 27.04
N ASP A 30 -8.84 25.18 26.10
CA ASP A 30 -9.96 25.58 25.22
C ASP A 30 -10.21 24.59 24.08
N LEU A 31 -9.24 23.70 23.77
CA LEU A 31 -9.41 22.61 22.82
C LEU A 31 -10.07 21.37 23.45
N PHE A 32 -10.25 21.35 24.77
CA PHE A 32 -10.95 20.29 25.51
C PHE A 32 -12.17 20.83 26.28
N GLN A 33 -12.88 21.84 25.78
CA GLN A 33 -14.28 21.93 26.14
C GLN A 33 -14.95 20.68 25.58
N LYS A 34 -15.20 19.71 26.48
CA LYS A 34 -16.21 18.68 26.28
C LYS A 34 -17.50 19.40 25.88
N THR A 35 -17.71 19.59 24.59
CA THR A 35 -19.07 19.67 24.08
C THR A 35 -19.63 18.27 24.33
N ASP A 36 -20.47 18.15 25.35
CA ASP A 36 -21.41 17.04 25.50
C ASP A 36 -22.35 17.07 24.29
N ILE A 37 -21.82 16.78 23.13
CA ILE A 37 -22.59 16.38 21.97
C ILE A 37 -22.81 14.88 22.14
N THR A 38 -23.76 14.54 23.02
CA THR A 38 -24.50 13.28 22.90
C THR A 38 -25.37 13.38 21.65
N GLU A 39 -24.76 13.51 20.49
CA GLU A 39 -25.42 13.20 19.24
C GLU A 39 -25.74 11.71 19.32
N LYS A 40 -27.03 11.39 19.60
CA LYS A 40 -27.50 10.00 19.58
C LYS A 40 -27.12 9.47 18.19
N LEU A 41 -26.24 8.45 18.17
CA LEU A 41 -25.96 7.71 16.95
C LEU A 41 -27.28 7.36 16.27
N PRO A 42 -27.38 7.48 14.95
CA PRO A 42 -28.57 7.04 14.23
C PRO A 42 -28.90 5.59 14.61
N PRO A 43 -30.20 5.20 14.61
CA PRO A 43 -30.56 3.83 14.92
C PRO A 43 -29.97 2.85 13.92
N ILE A 44 -29.50 1.70 14.40
CA ILE A 44 -28.95 0.62 13.58
C ILE A 44 -30.00 0.13 12.58
N ASP A 45 -29.59 -0.14 11.34
CA ASP A 45 -30.42 -0.77 10.31
C ASP A 45 -30.62 -2.27 10.58
N ASP A 46 -31.49 -2.60 11.51
CA ASP A 46 -31.83 -4.00 11.84
C ASP A 46 -32.41 -4.79 10.65
N SER A 47 -32.89 -4.09 9.61
CA SER A 47 -33.41 -4.75 8.40
C SER A 47 -32.30 -5.20 7.43
N LEU A 48 -31.05 -4.79 7.62
CA LEU A 48 -29.94 -5.18 6.74
C LEU A 48 -29.72 -6.71 6.77
N LYS A 49 -29.72 -7.30 7.96
CA LYS A 49 -29.63 -8.76 8.11
C LYS A 49 -30.77 -9.48 7.38
N ILE A 50 -32.01 -9.03 7.56
CA ILE A 50 -33.18 -9.62 6.93
C ILE A 50 -33.09 -9.54 5.40
N ARG A 51 -32.61 -8.43 4.85
CA ARG A 51 -32.41 -8.27 3.40
C ARG A 51 -31.36 -9.25 2.86
N ILE A 52 -30.27 -9.47 3.60
CA ILE A 52 -29.23 -10.43 3.21
C ILE A 52 -29.78 -11.85 3.27
N ASP A 53 -30.44 -12.24 4.36
CA ASP A 53 -31.07 -13.57 4.51
C ASP A 53 -32.10 -13.85 3.39
N THR A 54 -32.95 -12.87 3.09
CA THR A 54 -33.93 -12.97 2.01
C THR A 54 -33.25 -13.12 0.64
N PHE A 55 -32.16 -12.37 0.41
CA PHE A 55 -31.39 -12.49 -0.84
C PHE A 55 -30.75 -13.88 -0.98
N LEU A 56 -30.12 -14.39 0.07
CA LEU A 56 -29.46 -15.70 0.08
C LEU A 56 -30.49 -16.84 -0.09
N TYR A 57 -31.63 -16.75 0.58
CA TYR A 57 -32.68 -17.75 0.43
C TYR A 57 -33.13 -17.91 -1.03
N ASN A 58 -33.27 -16.80 -1.76
CA ASN A 58 -33.75 -16.81 -3.14
C ASN A 58 -32.61 -16.98 -4.18
N ASN A 59 -31.35 -16.74 -3.83
CA ASN A 59 -30.22 -16.68 -4.75
C ASN A 59 -28.97 -17.33 -4.16
N PHE A 60 -29.11 -18.50 -3.53
CA PHE A 60 -27.96 -19.16 -2.93
C PHE A 60 -26.91 -19.53 -4.00
N PRO A 61 -25.64 -19.12 -3.84
CA PRO A 61 -24.62 -19.34 -4.87
C PRO A 61 -24.14 -20.79 -4.90
N GLN A 62 -23.57 -21.18 -6.03
CA GLN A 62 -22.80 -22.43 -6.11
C GLN A 62 -21.42 -22.24 -5.49
N GLY A 63 -20.76 -23.36 -5.13
CA GLY A 63 -19.45 -23.36 -4.51
C GLY A 63 -19.49 -22.94 -3.04
N SER A 64 -18.31 -22.57 -2.54
CA SER A 64 -18.17 -22.12 -1.14
C SER A 64 -18.26 -20.60 -1.07
N ILE A 65 -18.96 -20.09 -0.06
CA ILE A 65 -19.05 -18.66 0.24
C ILE A 65 -18.68 -18.39 1.68
N GLY A 66 -18.03 -17.23 1.90
CA GLY A 66 -17.82 -16.62 3.21
C GLY A 66 -18.26 -15.16 3.14
N ILE A 67 -19.09 -14.74 4.08
CA ILE A 67 -19.60 -13.37 4.14
C ILE A 67 -19.47 -12.86 5.57
N GLU A 68 -19.04 -11.61 5.72
CA GLU A 68 -19.17 -10.88 6.96
C GLU A 68 -19.42 -9.40 6.70
N LEU A 69 -20.30 -8.81 7.50
CA LEU A 69 -20.54 -7.37 7.59
C LEU A 69 -20.44 -6.94 9.04
N TYR A 70 -19.73 -5.85 9.27
CA TYR A 70 -19.52 -5.26 10.57
C TYR A 70 -19.82 -3.76 10.54
N ASP A 71 -20.69 -3.32 11.42
CA ASP A 71 -20.99 -1.91 11.63
C ASP A 71 -19.90 -1.29 12.51
N ILE A 72 -19.03 -0.49 11.87
CA ILE A 72 -17.92 0.18 12.55
C ILE A 72 -18.42 1.29 13.47
N THR A 73 -19.49 1.98 13.07
CA THR A 73 -20.08 3.08 13.85
C THR A 73 -20.73 2.58 15.13
N ALA A 74 -21.44 1.46 15.06
CA ALA A 74 -22.08 0.83 16.22
C ALA A 74 -21.19 -0.20 16.93
N ASP A 75 -19.99 -0.47 16.42
CA ASP A 75 -19.05 -1.50 16.91
C ASP A 75 -19.70 -2.88 17.06
N LYS A 76 -20.45 -3.35 16.03
CA LYS A 76 -21.28 -4.54 16.09
C LYS A 76 -21.23 -5.36 14.79
N GLU A 77 -21.15 -6.70 14.92
CA GLU A 77 -21.41 -7.61 13.81
C GLU A 77 -22.88 -7.47 13.34
N VAL A 78 -23.06 -7.26 12.04
CA VAL A 78 -24.39 -7.13 11.40
C VAL A 78 -24.80 -8.46 10.79
N TYR A 79 -23.86 -9.13 10.11
CA TYR A 79 -24.14 -10.37 9.40
C TYR A 79 -22.89 -11.23 9.26
N SER A 80 -23.06 -12.52 9.40
CA SER A 80 -22.00 -13.49 9.09
C SER A 80 -22.56 -14.79 8.52
N TYR A 81 -21.83 -15.36 7.54
CA TYR A 81 -22.06 -16.69 6.99
C TYR A 81 -20.70 -17.30 6.63
N ASN A 82 -20.38 -18.46 7.20
CA ASN A 82 -19.08 -19.14 7.02
C ASN A 82 -17.86 -18.19 7.19
N LYS A 83 -17.95 -17.21 8.06
CA LYS A 83 -16.96 -16.14 8.20
C LYS A 83 -15.57 -16.63 8.57
N ASP A 84 -15.48 -17.75 9.31
CA ASP A 84 -14.23 -18.32 9.82
C ASP A 84 -13.62 -19.38 8.86
N SER A 85 -14.27 -19.64 7.72
CA SER A 85 -13.74 -20.57 6.72
C SER A 85 -12.53 -20.00 6.00
N LEU A 86 -11.43 -20.76 5.96
CA LEU A 86 -10.22 -20.41 5.18
C LEU A 86 -10.51 -20.56 3.69
N MET A 87 -10.58 -19.44 2.97
CA MET A 87 -10.91 -19.36 1.55
C MET A 87 -9.78 -18.67 0.78
N ILE A 88 -9.69 -18.95 -0.52
CA ILE A 88 -8.74 -18.27 -1.41
C ILE A 88 -9.19 -16.80 -1.53
N PRO A 89 -8.36 -15.84 -1.09
CA PRO A 89 -8.74 -14.43 -1.09
C PRO A 89 -8.53 -13.76 -2.45
N ALA A 90 -7.76 -14.41 -3.34
CA ALA A 90 -7.22 -13.76 -4.53
C ALA A 90 -6.64 -12.38 -4.15
N SER A 91 -6.82 -11.36 -4.99
CA SER A 91 -6.24 -10.03 -4.75
C SER A 91 -6.78 -9.27 -3.53
N CYS A 92 -7.73 -9.81 -2.75
CA CYS A 92 -8.04 -9.25 -1.43
C CYS A 92 -6.88 -9.46 -0.42
N MET A 93 -5.92 -10.38 -0.68
CA MET A 93 -4.63 -10.46 0.03
C MET A 93 -3.92 -9.11 0.09
N LYS A 94 -4.01 -8.31 -0.97
CA LYS A 94 -3.37 -6.99 -1.05
C LYS A 94 -3.80 -6.02 0.04
N LEU A 95 -4.97 -6.22 0.65
CA LEU A 95 -5.40 -5.43 1.81
C LEU A 95 -4.45 -5.63 2.98
N LEU A 96 -4.12 -6.89 3.29
CA LEU A 96 -3.17 -7.21 4.35
C LEU A 96 -1.78 -6.61 4.07
N THR A 97 -1.26 -6.79 2.86
CA THR A 97 0.05 -6.29 2.46
C THR A 97 0.10 -4.76 2.53
N CYS A 98 -0.92 -4.07 2.00
CA CYS A 98 -0.98 -2.60 2.00
C CYS A 98 -1.13 -2.04 3.42
N VAL A 99 -2.04 -2.58 4.23
CA VAL A 99 -2.25 -2.12 5.62
C VAL A 99 -0.98 -2.32 6.44
N THR A 100 -0.31 -3.45 6.30
CA THR A 100 0.95 -3.73 7.00
C THR A 100 2.06 -2.75 6.57
N ALA A 101 2.19 -2.48 5.26
CA ALA A 101 3.16 -1.53 4.75
C ALA A 101 2.88 -0.10 5.24
N LEU A 102 1.63 0.33 5.22
CA LEU A 102 1.21 1.63 5.77
C LEU A 102 1.49 1.74 7.28
N ARG A 103 1.28 0.66 8.02
CA ARG A 103 1.50 0.64 9.48
C ARG A 103 2.97 0.76 9.85
N TYR A 104 3.86 0.03 9.18
CA TYR A 104 5.28 -0.03 9.57
C TYR A 104 6.18 0.93 8.81
N ILE A 105 5.79 1.39 7.63
CA ILE A 105 6.62 2.23 6.77
C ILE A 105 6.02 3.63 6.63
N GLY A 106 4.70 3.73 6.42
CA GLY A 106 3.99 4.98 6.18
C GLY A 106 3.93 5.38 4.70
N ALA A 107 2.81 6.01 4.30
CA ALA A 107 2.54 6.40 2.91
C ALA A 107 3.57 7.37 2.33
N GLU A 108 4.03 8.31 3.17
CA GLU A 108 4.96 9.39 2.81
C GLU A 108 6.41 8.93 2.61
N LYS A 109 6.70 7.64 2.83
CA LYS A 109 8.04 7.11 2.66
C LYS A 109 8.51 7.30 1.23
N LEU A 110 9.59 8.07 1.06
CA LEU A 110 10.25 8.25 -0.23
C LEU A 110 11.06 7.01 -0.61
N ILE A 111 10.93 6.65 -1.87
CA ILE A 111 11.65 5.59 -2.56
C ILE A 111 12.60 6.28 -3.54
N HIS A 112 13.90 6.05 -3.40
CA HIS A 112 14.91 6.80 -4.13
C HIS A 112 15.63 5.93 -5.16
N ASN A 113 15.84 6.52 -6.34
CA ASN A 113 16.78 6.02 -7.34
C ASN A 113 17.80 7.13 -7.59
N ARG A 114 19.02 6.95 -7.10
CA ARG A 114 20.04 7.99 -7.00
C ARG A 114 21.27 7.65 -7.81
N LEU A 115 21.80 8.67 -8.45
CA LEU A 115 23.10 8.60 -9.10
C LEU A 115 24.12 9.41 -8.31
N TYR A 116 25.24 8.79 -8.03
CA TYR A 116 26.37 9.39 -7.33
C TYR A 116 27.63 9.29 -8.16
N THR A 117 28.62 10.14 -7.85
CA THR A 117 30.00 9.96 -8.25
C THR A 117 30.89 9.82 -7.02
N SER A 118 32.04 9.14 -7.19
CA SER A 118 33.17 9.21 -6.25
C SER A 118 34.40 9.64 -7.02
N GLY A 119 35.27 10.45 -6.38
CA GLY A 119 36.42 11.05 -7.03
C GLY A 119 36.10 12.37 -7.75
N ASP A 120 37.08 12.93 -8.46
CA ASP A 120 37.06 14.29 -8.99
C ASP A 120 36.81 14.32 -10.50
N ILE A 121 36.12 15.36 -10.96
CA ILE A 121 35.94 15.64 -12.37
C ILE A 121 37.08 16.60 -12.78
N MET A 122 37.97 16.15 -13.68
CA MET A 122 39.07 16.93 -14.22
C MET A 122 38.86 17.09 -15.74
N GLY A 123 38.57 18.31 -16.16
CA GLY A 123 38.15 18.58 -17.53
C GLY A 123 36.81 17.86 -17.82
N ASP A 124 36.81 16.96 -18.76
CA ASP A 124 35.63 16.14 -19.13
C ASP A 124 35.70 14.69 -18.62
N THR A 125 36.66 14.39 -17.75
CA THR A 125 36.91 13.05 -17.24
C THR A 125 36.64 12.96 -15.75
N LEU A 126 35.76 12.03 -15.35
CA LEU A 126 35.58 11.63 -13.95
C LEU A 126 36.69 10.62 -13.58
N ASN A 127 37.64 11.04 -12.73
CA ASN A 127 38.65 10.16 -12.12
C ASN A 127 38.05 9.49 -10.88
N GLY A 128 37.21 8.49 -11.09
CA GLY A 128 36.45 7.83 -10.02
C GLY A 128 35.28 7.01 -10.57
N ASN A 129 34.38 6.62 -9.66
CA ASN A 129 33.28 5.74 -10.00
C ASN A 129 31.97 6.52 -10.16
N VAL A 130 31.06 5.96 -10.97
CA VAL A 130 29.64 6.29 -10.99
C VAL A 130 28.90 5.23 -10.20
N ILE A 131 28.01 5.60 -9.29
CA ILE A 131 27.26 4.66 -8.48
C ILE A 131 25.75 4.92 -8.68
N LEU A 132 25.05 3.96 -9.27
CA LEU A 132 23.59 3.95 -9.35
C LEU A 132 23.05 3.16 -8.15
N LYS A 133 22.39 3.85 -7.22
CA LYS A 133 21.69 3.21 -6.09
C LYS A 133 20.21 3.24 -6.31
N THR A 134 19.59 2.06 -6.43
CA THR A 134 18.13 1.91 -6.62
C THR A 134 17.47 1.22 -5.44
N GLN A 135 16.20 1.56 -5.24
CA GLN A 135 15.32 0.90 -4.29
C GLN A 135 14.22 0.14 -5.04
N TYR A 136 13.07 -0.05 -4.43
CA TYR A 136 11.94 -0.86 -4.89
C TYR A 136 10.89 -0.05 -5.70
N ASP A 137 11.29 0.93 -6.48
CA ASP A 137 10.40 1.72 -7.33
C ASP A 137 9.94 0.91 -8.56
N THR A 138 8.65 0.61 -8.62
CA THR A 138 8.04 -0.15 -9.73
C THR A 138 7.90 0.66 -11.02
N ALA A 139 8.05 1.97 -10.95
CA ALA A 139 7.94 2.89 -12.08
C ALA A 139 9.30 3.30 -12.67
N PHE A 140 10.43 2.93 -12.02
CA PHE A 140 11.76 3.26 -12.50
C PHE A 140 12.03 2.63 -13.86
N ASN A 141 12.04 3.42 -14.90
CA ASN A 141 12.12 2.96 -16.30
C ASN A 141 13.37 3.53 -17.00
N ARG A 142 13.51 3.21 -18.29
CA ARG A 142 14.63 3.67 -19.13
C ARG A 142 14.71 5.19 -19.22
N ASP A 143 13.60 5.89 -19.33
CA ASP A 143 13.58 7.35 -19.44
C ASP A 143 14.05 8.00 -18.14
N THR A 144 13.60 7.46 -17.00
CA THR A 144 14.07 7.90 -15.68
C THR A 144 15.57 7.68 -15.50
N LEU A 145 16.07 6.51 -15.92
CA LEU A 145 17.52 6.23 -15.91
C LEU A 145 18.30 7.18 -16.82
N ASN A 146 17.80 7.43 -18.03
CA ASN A 146 18.41 8.38 -18.97
C ASN A 146 18.48 9.81 -18.40
N ASN A 147 17.45 10.23 -17.66
CA ASN A 147 17.43 11.52 -16.99
C ASN A 147 18.48 11.59 -15.88
N LEU A 148 18.63 10.54 -15.06
CA LEU A 148 19.69 10.48 -14.04
C LEU A 148 21.09 10.58 -14.69
N VAL A 149 21.34 9.82 -15.76
CA VAL A 149 22.62 9.82 -16.48
C VAL A 149 22.85 11.16 -17.18
N ASN A 150 21.81 11.86 -17.63
CA ASN A 150 21.93 13.18 -18.24
C ASN A 150 22.57 14.20 -17.30
N GLU A 151 22.37 14.07 -15.98
CA GLU A 151 22.98 14.96 -15.00
C GLU A 151 24.50 14.81 -14.92
N LEU A 152 25.07 13.63 -15.26
CA LEU A 152 26.54 13.50 -15.47
C LEU A 152 26.98 14.29 -16.68
N LYS A 153 26.24 14.24 -17.76
CA LYS A 153 26.55 15.01 -18.99
C LYS A 153 26.46 16.51 -18.73
N ASN A 154 25.45 16.96 -17.97
CA ASN A 154 25.30 18.37 -17.58
C ASN A 154 26.49 18.87 -16.73
N LYS A 155 27.16 17.99 -15.99
CA LYS A 155 28.41 18.28 -15.28
C LYS A 155 29.67 18.21 -16.16
N GLY A 156 29.49 18.04 -17.47
CA GLY A 156 30.59 18.00 -18.45
C GLY A 156 31.30 16.64 -18.60
N VAL A 157 30.80 15.58 -17.91
CA VAL A 157 31.46 14.26 -17.96
C VAL A 157 31.26 13.62 -19.34
N THR A 158 32.36 13.27 -20.00
CA THR A 158 32.42 12.52 -21.26
C THR A 158 33.13 11.17 -21.07
N TYR A 159 34.05 11.10 -20.11
CA TYR A 159 34.81 9.89 -19.79
C TYR A 159 34.70 9.54 -18.32
N ILE A 160 34.59 8.24 -18.04
CA ILE A 160 34.64 7.67 -16.69
C ILE A 160 35.90 6.82 -16.61
N LYS A 161 36.83 7.24 -15.73
CA LYS A 161 38.07 6.50 -15.41
C LYS A 161 37.86 5.79 -14.06
N GLY A 162 37.14 4.68 -14.09
CA GLY A 162 36.70 3.89 -12.93
C GLY A 162 35.50 3.05 -13.26
N ASN A 163 34.92 2.45 -12.24
CA ASN A 163 33.76 1.54 -12.40
C ASN A 163 32.44 2.28 -12.38
N VAL A 164 31.44 1.68 -13.04
CA VAL A 164 30.04 1.97 -12.83
C VAL A 164 29.48 0.92 -11.88
N ILE A 165 29.14 1.32 -10.66
CA ILE A 165 28.70 0.43 -9.59
C ILE A 165 27.19 0.48 -9.51
N VAL A 166 26.53 -0.67 -9.55
CA VAL A 166 25.09 -0.81 -9.35
C VAL A 166 24.85 -1.32 -7.93
N ASP A 167 24.26 -0.47 -7.07
CA ASP A 167 23.80 -0.82 -5.73
C ASP A 167 22.27 -0.98 -5.74
N MET A 168 21.79 -2.19 -5.88
CA MET A 168 20.38 -2.51 -5.95
C MET A 168 19.97 -3.53 -4.89
N MET A 169 18.67 -3.53 -4.52
CA MET A 169 18.12 -4.44 -3.52
C MET A 169 17.87 -5.84 -4.11
N LEU A 170 17.46 -5.92 -5.37
CA LEU A 170 17.09 -7.15 -6.06
C LEU A 170 18.05 -7.41 -7.21
N THR A 171 18.89 -8.43 -7.10
CA THR A 171 19.86 -8.83 -8.13
C THR A 171 19.28 -9.80 -9.15
N GLU A 172 18.32 -10.62 -8.71
CA GLU A 172 17.54 -11.51 -9.56
C GLU A 172 16.21 -10.84 -9.94
N PRO A 173 15.62 -11.18 -11.09
CA PRO A 173 14.31 -10.67 -11.49
C PRO A 173 13.21 -11.01 -10.48
N LEU A 174 12.24 -10.10 -10.33
CA LEU A 174 11.00 -10.38 -9.63
C LEU A 174 10.01 -11.05 -10.60
N ASP A 175 10.24 -12.28 -10.97
CA ASP A 175 9.46 -12.94 -12.03
C ASP A 175 8.90 -14.32 -11.64
N HIS A 176 9.24 -14.82 -10.45
CA HIS A 176 8.89 -16.18 -10.09
C HIS A 176 8.54 -16.35 -8.61
N GLU A 177 7.45 -17.06 -8.38
CA GLU A 177 7.10 -17.77 -7.16
C GLU A 177 6.68 -19.19 -7.55
N GLU A 178 6.96 -20.16 -6.69
CA GLU A 178 6.75 -21.59 -6.94
C GLU A 178 5.34 -21.93 -7.42
N HIS A 179 4.34 -21.22 -6.92
CA HIS A 179 2.93 -21.49 -7.19
C HIS A 179 2.28 -20.52 -8.19
N TRP A 180 3.08 -19.67 -8.86
CA TRP A 180 2.58 -18.80 -9.92
C TRP A 180 2.64 -19.50 -11.27
N ILE A 181 1.70 -19.13 -12.16
CA ILE A 181 1.76 -19.52 -13.56
C ILE A 181 2.69 -18.56 -14.29
N ILE A 182 3.50 -19.09 -15.21
CA ILE A 182 4.33 -18.28 -16.13
C ILE A 182 3.44 -17.22 -16.80
N GLY A 183 3.83 -15.95 -16.68
CA GLY A 183 3.09 -14.80 -17.22
C GLY A 183 2.13 -14.13 -16.25
N ASP A 184 1.96 -14.61 -15.02
CA ASP A 184 1.18 -13.95 -13.97
C ASP A 184 1.73 -12.54 -13.65
N LEU A 185 3.05 -12.35 -13.77
CA LEU A 185 3.68 -11.03 -13.79
C LEU A 185 3.98 -10.61 -15.23
N ARG A 186 3.45 -9.47 -15.63
CA ARG A 186 3.74 -8.87 -16.94
C ARG A 186 5.08 -8.11 -16.85
N THR A 187 6.19 -8.85 -16.96
CA THR A 187 7.55 -8.35 -16.73
C THR A 187 7.92 -7.11 -17.54
N ARG A 188 7.37 -6.94 -18.75
CA ARG A 188 7.61 -5.77 -19.61
C ARG A 188 7.17 -4.42 -19.01
N TYR A 189 6.31 -4.44 -17.99
CA TYR A 189 5.82 -3.25 -17.28
C TYR A 189 6.48 -3.06 -15.91
N MET A 190 7.46 -3.90 -15.58
CA MET A 190 8.19 -3.78 -14.32
C MET A 190 9.26 -2.71 -14.41
N GLY A 191 9.46 -1.99 -13.30
CA GLY A 191 10.62 -1.11 -13.16
C GLY A 191 11.95 -1.86 -13.39
N LEU A 192 12.94 -1.17 -13.91
CA LEU A 192 14.26 -1.75 -14.23
C LEU A 192 14.93 -2.38 -13.01
N ASN A 193 14.73 -1.79 -11.84
CA ASN A 193 15.27 -2.27 -10.56
C ASN A 193 14.63 -3.59 -10.07
N LEU A 194 13.56 -4.05 -10.73
CA LEU A 194 12.92 -5.34 -10.46
C LEU A 194 13.24 -6.40 -11.53
N GLN A 195 13.97 -6.03 -12.59
CA GLN A 195 14.32 -6.91 -13.71
C GLN A 195 15.70 -7.59 -13.56
N GLY A 196 16.30 -7.46 -12.38
CA GLY A 196 17.59 -8.07 -12.06
C GLY A 196 18.82 -7.30 -12.60
N LEU A 197 19.97 -7.71 -12.09
CA LEU A 197 21.24 -7.05 -12.35
C LEU A 197 21.68 -7.11 -13.83
N PRO A 198 21.52 -8.24 -14.56
CA PRO A 198 21.92 -8.28 -15.97
C PRO A 198 21.19 -7.25 -16.83
N ARG A 199 19.90 -7.08 -16.59
CA ARG A 199 19.07 -6.08 -17.27
C ARG A 199 19.51 -4.68 -16.89
N MET A 200 19.72 -4.38 -15.62
CA MET A 200 20.16 -3.07 -15.15
C MET A 200 21.51 -2.67 -15.75
N LYS A 201 22.48 -3.60 -15.81
CA LYS A 201 23.79 -3.34 -16.46
C LYS A 201 23.63 -2.97 -17.93
N LYS A 202 22.79 -3.70 -18.67
CA LYS A 202 22.51 -3.41 -20.09
C LYS A 202 21.90 -2.02 -20.28
N GLU A 203 20.91 -1.67 -19.48
CA GLU A 203 20.22 -0.39 -19.58
C GLU A 203 21.14 0.77 -19.14
N MET A 204 21.97 0.58 -18.12
CA MET A 204 22.94 1.57 -17.68
C MET A 204 24.00 1.84 -18.77
N LEU A 205 24.53 0.79 -19.40
CA LEU A 205 25.44 0.95 -20.54
C LEU A 205 24.78 1.72 -21.69
N GLY A 206 23.54 1.35 -22.05
CA GLY A 206 22.78 2.05 -23.08
C GLY A 206 22.52 3.52 -22.76
N ALA A 207 22.23 3.85 -21.51
CA ALA A 207 22.01 5.22 -21.06
C ALA A 207 23.29 6.06 -21.16
N LEU A 208 24.46 5.53 -20.76
CA LEU A 208 25.75 6.19 -20.90
C LEU A 208 26.07 6.44 -22.37
N GLN A 209 25.95 5.41 -23.23
CA GLN A 209 26.17 5.51 -24.66
C GLN A 209 25.30 6.56 -25.34
N ALA A 210 24.00 6.59 -25.00
CA ALA A 210 23.03 7.56 -25.53
C ALA A 210 23.38 9.01 -25.17
N LYS A 211 24.16 9.24 -24.11
CA LYS A 211 24.68 10.57 -23.70
C LYS A 211 26.11 10.82 -24.13
N GLY A 212 26.69 9.91 -24.90
CA GLY A 212 28.08 10.02 -25.37
C GLY A 212 29.13 9.89 -24.26
N ILE A 213 28.78 9.22 -23.14
CA ILE A 213 29.66 8.97 -22.00
C ILE A 213 30.33 7.61 -22.18
N LYS A 214 31.64 7.54 -22.10
CA LYS A 214 32.44 6.32 -22.27
C LYS A 214 33.15 5.92 -20.98
N ILE A 215 33.14 4.63 -20.69
CA ILE A 215 33.98 4.04 -19.64
C ILE A 215 35.32 3.71 -20.28
N ILE A 216 36.41 4.36 -19.83
CA ILE A 216 37.76 4.18 -20.41
C ILE A 216 38.66 3.26 -19.58
N ASP A 217 38.41 3.18 -18.27
CA ASP A 217 39.14 2.31 -17.33
C ASP A 217 38.16 1.77 -16.30
N GLY A 218 37.64 0.56 -16.50
CA GLY A 218 36.68 -0.05 -15.59
C GLY A 218 35.57 -0.80 -16.29
N THR A 219 34.58 -1.20 -15.51
CA THR A 219 33.45 -2.01 -15.97
C THR A 219 32.17 -1.67 -15.19
N ILE A 220 30.99 -2.19 -15.65
CA ILE A 220 29.75 -2.10 -14.90
C ILE A 220 29.65 -3.32 -13.97
N THR A 221 29.66 -3.08 -12.67
CA THR A 221 29.71 -4.13 -11.65
C THR A 221 28.63 -3.93 -10.57
N ILE A 222 28.38 -4.97 -9.78
CA ILE A 222 27.58 -4.85 -8.56
C ILE A 222 28.48 -4.37 -7.41
N GLY A 223 27.94 -3.57 -6.52
CA GLY A 223 28.65 -3.11 -5.32
C GLY A 223 27.73 -2.34 -4.40
N LYS A 224 28.29 -1.83 -3.31
CA LYS A 224 27.57 -0.98 -2.35
C LYS A 224 28.07 0.43 -2.37
N LEU A 225 27.15 1.40 -2.27
CA LEU A 225 27.48 2.80 -2.10
C LEU A 225 28.24 2.99 -0.77
N ASN A 226 29.43 3.63 -0.85
CA ASN A 226 30.07 4.19 0.32
C ASN A 226 29.70 5.68 0.43
N PRO A 227 28.81 6.06 1.36
CA PRO A 227 28.29 7.43 1.41
C PRO A 227 29.35 8.47 1.84
N ARG A 228 30.46 8.03 2.44
CA ARG A 228 31.53 8.95 2.91
C ARG A 228 32.34 9.56 1.74
N ASN A 229 32.40 8.85 0.64
CA ASN A 229 33.24 9.23 -0.51
C ASN A 229 32.39 9.39 -1.79
N ALA A 230 31.12 9.76 -1.65
CA ALA A 230 30.22 9.86 -2.78
C ALA A 230 29.45 11.19 -2.77
N THR A 231 29.42 11.83 -3.93
CA THR A 231 28.66 13.06 -4.18
C THR A 231 27.38 12.71 -4.92
N LEU A 232 26.24 13.14 -4.41
CA LEU A 232 24.94 12.97 -5.07
C LEU A 232 24.88 13.84 -6.33
N ILE A 233 24.56 13.23 -7.46
CA ILE A 233 24.44 13.90 -8.76
C ILE A 233 22.97 14.11 -9.12
N ALA A 234 22.16 13.08 -8.94
CA ALA A 234 20.73 13.12 -9.29
C ALA A 234 19.92 12.21 -8.39
N ASP A 235 18.66 12.57 -8.16
CA ASP A 235 17.69 11.81 -7.37
C ASP A 235 16.35 11.77 -8.10
N ASN A 236 15.83 10.58 -8.32
CA ASN A 236 14.47 10.35 -8.75
C ASN A 236 13.70 9.68 -7.62
N THR A 237 12.53 10.21 -7.29
CA THR A 237 11.75 9.76 -6.15
C THR A 237 10.34 9.29 -6.54
N ALA A 238 9.88 8.25 -5.85
CA ALA A 238 8.50 7.82 -5.78
C ALA A 238 8.08 7.77 -4.29
N THR A 239 6.81 7.47 -4.01
CA THR A 239 6.32 7.31 -2.63
C THR A 239 5.72 5.92 -2.43
N LEU A 240 5.68 5.45 -1.18
CA LEU A 240 4.97 4.22 -0.84
C LEU A 240 3.47 4.33 -1.16
N HIS A 241 2.88 5.53 -1.00
CA HIS A 241 1.52 5.85 -1.43
C HIS A 241 1.21 5.34 -2.84
N THR A 242 2.10 5.63 -3.82
CA THR A 242 1.92 5.21 -5.21
C THR A 242 1.86 3.69 -5.37
N LEU A 243 2.66 2.93 -4.61
CA LEU A 243 2.63 1.46 -4.65
C LEU A 243 1.32 0.93 -4.05
N VAL A 244 0.89 1.50 -2.92
CA VAL A 244 -0.36 1.14 -2.24
C VAL A 244 -1.55 1.45 -3.14
N GLU A 245 -1.65 2.66 -3.69
CA GLU A 245 -2.73 3.07 -4.58
C GLU A 245 -2.86 2.13 -5.78
N LYS A 246 -1.77 1.85 -6.51
CA LYS A 246 -1.79 0.93 -7.66
C LYS A 246 -2.12 -0.50 -7.27
N SER A 247 -1.66 -0.97 -6.09
CA SER A 247 -2.02 -2.29 -5.57
C SER A 247 -3.51 -2.43 -5.34
N LEU A 248 -4.15 -1.39 -4.86
CA LEU A 248 -5.58 -1.40 -4.53
C LEU A 248 -6.46 -1.05 -5.73
N LYS A 249 -6.21 0.08 -6.42
CA LYS A 249 -7.05 0.66 -7.47
C LYS A 249 -7.13 -0.21 -8.71
N VAL A 250 -5.99 -0.60 -9.25
CA VAL A 250 -5.90 -1.43 -10.46
C VAL A 250 -5.48 -2.87 -10.18
N SER A 251 -5.39 -3.22 -8.89
CA SER A 251 -5.02 -4.57 -8.44
C SER A 251 -3.65 -5.04 -8.95
N SER A 252 -2.66 -4.15 -8.98
CA SER A 252 -1.31 -4.46 -9.48
C SER A 252 -0.60 -5.49 -8.60
N ASN A 253 -0.30 -6.65 -9.16
CA ASN A 253 0.44 -7.71 -8.48
C ASN A 253 1.87 -7.27 -8.17
N ILE A 254 2.54 -6.67 -9.16
CA ILE A 254 3.93 -6.19 -9.03
C ILE A 254 4.08 -5.21 -7.86
N ASN A 255 3.16 -4.23 -7.75
CA ASN A 255 3.24 -3.24 -6.68
C ASN A 255 3.04 -3.91 -5.30
N ALA A 256 2.10 -4.83 -5.19
CA ALA A 256 1.84 -5.54 -3.93
C ALA A 256 3.02 -6.43 -3.51
N GLU A 257 3.58 -7.21 -4.45
CA GLU A 257 4.77 -8.03 -4.16
C GLU A 257 5.98 -7.17 -3.79
N THR A 258 6.12 -6.03 -4.45
CA THR A 258 7.22 -5.11 -4.16
C THR A 258 7.13 -4.54 -2.74
N LEU A 259 5.92 -4.40 -2.15
CA LEU A 259 5.75 -3.95 -0.76
C LEU A 259 6.33 -4.94 0.26
N LEU A 260 6.47 -6.23 -0.07
CA LEU A 260 7.14 -7.19 0.80
C LEU A 260 8.62 -6.89 0.98
N MET A 261 9.28 -6.28 0.00
CA MET A 261 10.73 -6.01 0.05
C MET A 261 11.12 -5.03 1.16
N PRO A 262 10.54 -3.82 1.28
CA PRO A 262 10.84 -2.93 2.39
C PRO A 262 10.38 -3.48 3.74
N LEU A 263 9.29 -4.23 3.80
CA LEU A 263 8.86 -4.91 5.01
C LEU A 263 9.91 -5.96 5.45
N GLY A 264 10.38 -6.77 4.52
CA GLY A 264 11.43 -7.76 4.81
C GLY A 264 12.77 -7.11 5.18
N TYR A 265 13.12 -5.99 4.58
CA TYR A 265 14.32 -5.24 4.95
C TYR A 265 14.27 -4.69 6.38
N ILE A 266 13.08 -4.29 6.87
CA ILE A 266 12.89 -3.88 8.27
C ILE A 266 13.06 -5.08 9.20
N TYR A 267 12.59 -6.25 8.80
CA TYR A 267 12.70 -7.49 9.58
C TYR A 267 14.17 -7.97 9.70
N ASP A 268 14.84 -8.06 8.56
CA ASP A 268 16.26 -8.41 8.46
C ASP A 268 16.88 -7.76 7.23
N LYS A 269 17.96 -7.00 7.43
CA LYS A 269 18.69 -6.32 6.36
C LYS A 269 19.47 -7.30 5.45
N LYS A 270 19.47 -8.58 5.76
CA LYS A 270 20.11 -9.65 5.00
C LYS A 270 19.08 -10.71 4.60
N GLY A 271 19.38 -11.49 3.57
CA GLY A 271 18.55 -12.60 3.14
C GLY A 271 17.46 -12.24 2.13
N ASN A 272 16.46 -13.11 2.01
CA ASN A 272 15.35 -12.93 1.09
C ASN A 272 14.32 -11.97 1.66
N TYR A 273 14.29 -10.74 1.14
CA TYR A 273 13.39 -9.69 1.62
C TYR A 273 11.90 -10.03 1.43
N ARG A 274 11.54 -10.78 0.38
CA ARG A 274 10.14 -11.18 0.16
C ARG A 274 9.69 -12.19 1.21
N GLU A 275 10.48 -13.22 1.46
CA GLU A 275 10.21 -14.21 2.52
C GLU A 275 10.14 -13.56 3.90
N ASN A 276 11.06 -12.65 4.18
CA ASN A 276 11.04 -11.89 5.43
C ASN A 276 9.82 -10.96 5.49
N GLY A 277 9.37 -10.40 4.36
CA GLY A 277 8.15 -9.60 4.25
C GLY A 277 6.90 -10.41 4.63
N LYS A 278 6.79 -11.66 4.16
CA LYS A 278 5.68 -12.56 4.56
C LYS A 278 5.66 -12.82 6.08
N LYS A 279 6.84 -12.97 6.70
CA LYS A 279 6.93 -13.07 8.19
C LYS A 279 6.46 -11.79 8.88
N VAL A 280 6.72 -10.62 8.29
CA VAL A 280 6.20 -9.36 8.82
C VAL A 280 4.68 -9.29 8.74
N LEU A 281 4.06 -9.79 7.66
CA LEU A 281 2.60 -9.89 7.58
C LEU A 281 2.03 -10.76 8.71
N GLN A 282 2.64 -11.93 8.97
CA GLN A 282 2.23 -12.81 10.07
C GLN A 282 2.43 -12.15 11.45
N ASN A 283 3.55 -11.44 11.64
CA ASN A 283 3.83 -10.70 12.87
C ASN A 283 2.86 -9.54 13.09
N PHE A 284 2.46 -8.85 12.03
CA PHE A 284 1.42 -7.81 12.08
C PHE A 284 0.09 -8.38 12.59
N ILE A 285 -0.36 -9.51 12.05
CA ILE A 285 -1.58 -10.19 12.49
C ILE A 285 -1.49 -10.54 13.98
N ARG A 286 -0.34 -11.11 14.41
CA ARG A 286 -0.15 -11.54 15.79
C ARG A 286 -0.04 -10.36 16.76
N ASN A 287 0.80 -9.40 16.46
CA ASN A 287 1.22 -8.38 17.42
C ASN A 287 0.37 -7.11 17.37
N GLU A 288 -0.10 -6.71 16.19
CA GLU A 288 -0.89 -5.48 16.04
C GLU A 288 -2.40 -5.75 16.10
N MET A 289 -2.84 -6.89 15.59
CA MET A 289 -4.25 -7.26 15.61
C MET A 289 -4.61 -8.21 16.77
N ASN A 290 -3.61 -8.75 17.47
CA ASN A 290 -3.78 -9.74 18.56
C ASN A 290 -4.57 -10.99 18.11
N ILE A 291 -4.31 -11.47 16.89
CA ILE A 291 -4.94 -12.64 16.28
C ILE A 291 -3.89 -13.71 16.05
N ASN A 292 -4.22 -14.99 16.28
CA ASN A 292 -3.35 -16.09 15.88
C ASN A 292 -3.36 -16.23 14.35
N PRO A 293 -2.24 -16.01 13.63
CA PRO A 293 -2.24 -16.08 12.17
C PRO A 293 -2.68 -17.44 11.62
N THR A 294 -2.34 -18.54 12.29
CA THR A 294 -2.64 -19.89 11.80
C THR A 294 -4.12 -20.23 11.74
N THR A 295 -4.97 -19.49 12.45
CA THR A 295 -6.41 -19.69 12.45
C THR A 295 -7.14 -18.89 11.37
N VAL A 296 -6.50 -17.85 10.81
CA VAL A 296 -7.17 -16.90 9.92
C VAL A 296 -6.51 -16.76 8.55
N CYS A 297 -5.28 -17.26 8.39
CA CYS A 297 -4.57 -17.12 7.12
C CYS A 297 -3.56 -18.24 6.83
N ASN A 298 -3.30 -18.44 5.54
CA ASN A 298 -2.05 -18.94 4.97
C ASN A 298 -1.52 -17.90 4.00
N ILE A 299 -0.22 -17.58 4.04
CA ILE A 299 0.39 -16.51 3.26
C ILE A 299 1.57 -17.08 2.46
N ASP A 300 1.37 -17.25 1.16
CA ASP A 300 2.41 -17.67 0.22
C ASP A 300 2.97 -16.50 -0.57
N ASP A 301 2.13 -15.48 -0.85
CA ASP A 301 2.57 -14.27 -1.52
C ASP A 301 1.91 -12.99 -0.93
N GLY A 302 2.29 -11.83 -1.42
CA GLY A 302 1.72 -10.54 -0.98
C GLY A 302 0.58 -10.04 -1.85
N CYS A 303 0.30 -10.68 -2.98
CA CYS A 303 -0.64 -10.19 -3.98
C CYS A 303 -1.90 -11.05 -4.17
N GLY A 304 -1.89 -12.30 -3.67
CA GLY A 304 -3.00 -13.24 -3.79
C GLY A 304 -3.08 -13.95 -5.14
N LEU A 305 -1.95 -14.14 -5.84
CA LEU A 305 -1.87 -14.97 -7.02
C LEU A 305 -1.78 -16.45 -6.66
N CYS A 306 -1.19 -16.76 -5.53
CA CYS A 306 -1.02 -18.14 -5.08
C CYS A 306 -2.37 -18.74 -4.65
N ILE A 307 -2.65 -19.94 -5.13
CA ILE A 307 -3.87 -20.67 -4.76
C ILE A 307 -3.83 -21.21 -3.32
N ASN A 308 -2.63 -21.27 -2.73
CA ASN A 308 -2.44 -21.67 -1.34
C ASN A 308 -2.70 -20.54 -0.36
N ASP A 309 -2.73 -19.29 -0.83
CA ASP A 309 -3.17 -18.19 0.02
C ASP A 309 -4.58 -18.43 0.54
N LYS A 310 -4.77 -18.24 1.83
CA LYS A 310 -6.07 -18.36 2.49
C LYS A 310 -6.26 -17.20 3.44
N LEU A 311 -7.47 -16.65 3.45
CA LEU A 311 -7.96 -15.71 4.45
C LEU A 311 -9.39 -16.08 4.81
N THR A 312 -9.82 -15.68 6.01
CA THR A 312 -11.23 -15.76 6.40
C THR A 312 -11.94 -14.43 6.09
N ALA A 313 -13.27 -14.45 5.93
CA ALA A 313 -14.05 -13.22 5.78
C ALA A 313 -13.95 -12.36 7.06
N ASP A 314 -14.02 -13.00 8.23
CA ASP A 314 -13.82 -12.39 9.55
C ASP A 314 -12.50 -11.63 9.64
N PHE A 315 -11.40 -12.26 9.19
CA PHE A 315 -10.10 -11.60 9.20
C PHE A 315 -10.07 -10.36 8.29
N LEU A 316 -10.62 -10.44 7.07
CA LEU A 316 -10.69 -9.30 6.15
C LEU A 316 -11.48 -8.13 6.75
N VAL A 317 -12.62 -8.42 7.38
CA VAL A 317 -13.43 -7.40 8.04
C VAL A 317 -12.70 -6.81 9.25
N LYS A 318 -12.09 -7.63 10.11
CA LYS A 318 -11.25 -7.15 11.23
C LYS A 318 -10.10 -6.25 10.75
N LEU A 319 -9.48 -6.58 9.62
CA LEU A 319 -8.43 -5.77 9.01
C LEU A 319 -8.97 -4.41 8.52
N LEU A 320 -10.17 -4.39 7.95
CA LEU A 320 -10.85 -3.16 7.55
C LEU A 320 -11.22 -2.31 8.78
N VAL A 321 -11.76 -2.92 9.83
CA VAL A 321 -12.03 -2.25 11.13
C VAL A 321 -10.73 -1.69 11.73
N TYR A 322 -9.64 -2.49 11.73
CA TYR A 322 -8.32 -2.02 12.18
C TYR A 322 -7.87 -0.77 11.41
N SER A 323 -8.10 -0.77 10.09
CA SER A 323 -7.75 0.36 9.22
C SER A 323 -8.61 1.59 9.53
N ALA A 324 -9.94 1.42 9.66
CA ALA A 324 -10.89 2.50 9.93
C ALA A 324 -10.61 3.22 11.25
N LYS A 325 -10.15 2.49 12.28
CA LYS A 325 -9.75 3.05 13.58
C LYS A 325 -8.40 3.81 13.52
N ARG A 326 -7.78 3.99 12.34
CA ARG A 326 -6.48 4.66 12.13
C ARG A 326 -6.54 5.61 10.93
N PRO A 327 -6.85 6.90 11.12
CA PRO A 327 -7.16 7.83 10.03
C PRO A 327 -6.12 7.87 8.90
N ARG A 328 -4.82 7.84 9.23
CA ARG A 328 -3.74 7.85 8.22
C ARG A 328 -3.78 6.60 7.33
N ILE A 329 -4.03 5.42 7.91
CA ILE A 329 -4.15 4.16 7.17
C ILE A 329 -5.48 4.14 6.42
N TYR A 330 -6.57 4.53 7.07
CA TYR A 330 -7.90 4.54 6.49
C TYR A 330 -7.96 5.38 5.22
N ASN A 331 -7.43 6.61 5.25
CA ASN A 331 -7.43 7.50 4.09
C ASN A 331 -6.70 6.89 2.89
N GLU A 332 -5.57 6.24 3.10
CA GLU A 332 -4.84 5.55 2.04
C GLU A 332 -5.63 4.37 1.48
N ILE A 333 -6.20 3.56 2.35
CA ILE A 333 -6.96 2.36 1.96
C ILE A 333 -8.24 2.75 1.24
N ILE A 334 -9.04 3.69 1.77
CA ILE A 334 -10.32 4.07 1.18
C ILE A 334 -10.13 4.77 -0.18
N ASN A 335 -9.14 5.66 -0.32
CA ASN A 335 -8.84 6.36 -1.56
C ASN A 335 -8.20 5.44 -2.62
N GLY A 336 -7.38 4.48 -2.18
CA GLY A 336 -6.79 3.46 -3.04
C GLY A 336 -7.80 2.44 -3.56
N MET A 337 -8.90 2.16 -2.84
CA MET A 337 -9.91 1.21 -3.29
C MET A 337 -10.69 1.71 -4.52
N PRO A 338 -11.04 0.82 -5.46
CA PRO A 338 -12.02 1.11 -6.51
C PRO A 338 -13.36 1.59 -5.97
N LEU A 339 -13.97 2.54 -6.67
CA LEU A 339 -15.30 3.04 -6.42
C LEU A 339 -16.29 2.40 -7.39
N SER A 340 -17.39 1.87 -6.90
CA SER A 340 -18.41 1.13 -7.68
C SER A 340 -18.88 1.92 -8.90
N GLY A 341 -18.78 1.35 -10.10
CA GLY A 341 -19.20 1.92 -11.37
C GLY A 341 -18.46 3.19 -11.81
N VAL A 342 -17.34 3.55 -11.14
CA VAL A 342 -16.64 4.82 -11.37
C VAL A 342 -15.19 4.61 -11.79
N ASP A 343 -14.42 3.83 -11.02
CA ASP A 343 -12.98 3.68 -11.27
C ASP A 343 -12.43 2.29 -10.98
N GLY A 344 -11.16 2.10 -11.30
CA GLY A 344 -10.38 0.91 -10.99
C GLY A 344 -11.03 -0.38 -11.46
N THR A 345 -10.91 -1.44 -10.67
CA THR A 345 -11.45 -2.77 -11.03
C THR A 345 -12.98 -2.88 -10.91
N LEU A 346 -13.64 -1.86 -10.35
CA LEU A 346 -15.10 -1.76 -10.30
C LEU A 346 -15.70 -0.86 -11.39
N TYR A 347 -14.85 -0.27 -12.28
CA TYR A 347 -15.31 0.61 -13.35
C TYR A 347 -16.42 0.00 -14.23
N LYS A 348 -16.32 -1.31 -14.54
CA LYS A 348 -17.30 -2.03 -15.38
C LYS A 348 -18.35 -2.81 -14.57
N ARG A 349 -18.45 -2.58 -13.27
CA ARG A 349 -19.37 -3.26 -12.34
C ARG A 349 -20.23 -2.25 -11.61
N MET A 350 -21.39 -2.68 -11.13
CA MET A 350 -22.25 -1.89 -10.22
C MET A 350 -22.67 -0.52 -10.80
N HIS A 351 -23.08 -0.48 -12.07
CA HIS A 351 -23.52 0.75 -12.75
C HIS A 351 -24.93 1.23 -12.38
N ASP A 352 -25.73 0.40 -11.67
CA ASP A 352 -27.02 0.83 -11.17
C ASP A 352 -26.87 2.10 -10.32
N SER A 353 -27.74 3.09 -10.56
CA SER A 353 -27.68 4.39 -9.89
C SER A 353 -27.73 4.32 -8.36
N ARG A 354 -28.26 3.24 -7.82
CA ARG A 354 -28.30 2.98 -6.37
C ARG A 354 -26.96 2.52 -5.80
N LEU A 355 -26.03 2.02 -6.64
CA LEU A 355 -24.71 1.54 -6.23
C LEU A 355 -23.58 2.40 -6.75
N LYS A 356 -23.75 3.00 -7.95
CA LYS A 356 -22.69 3.76 -8.60
C LYS A 356 -22.20 4.89 -7.69
N GLY A 357 -20.90 4.88 -7.38
CA GLY A 357 -20.27 5.87 -6.53
C GLY A 357 -20.55 5.73 -5.03
N LYS A 358 -21.17 4.62 -4.56
CA LYS A 358 -21.61 4.50 -3.17
C LYS A 358 -20.94 3.38 -2.37
N LEU A 359 -20.09 2.59 -3.01
CA LEU A 359 -19.39 1.47 -2.39
C LEU A 359 -17.94 1.47 -2.84
N ARG A 360 -17.02 1.30 -1.93
CA ARG A 360 -15.61 1.05 -2.23
C ARG A 360 -15.25 -0.39 -1.90
N GLY A 361 -14.46 -1.02 -2.77
CA GLY A 361 -14.10 -2.41 -2.53
C GLY A 361 -12.88 -2.86 -3.31
N LYS A 362 -12.00 -3.61 -2.64
CA LYS A 362 -10.95 -4.38 -3.28
C LYS A 362 -11.55 -5.64 -3.88
N THR A 363 -11.34 -5.85 -5.16
CA THR A 363 -11.74 -7.07 -5.87
C THR A 363 -10.63 -8.11 -5.87
N GLY A 364 -10.99 -9.38 -5.82
CA GLY A 364 -10.08 -10.49 -6.07
C GLY A 364 -10.63 -11.41 -7.17
N THR A 365 -9.74 -11.99 -7.98
CA THR A 365 -10.12 -12.86 -9.08
C THR A 365 -9.02 -13.86 -9.39
N LEU A 366 -9.37 -15.15 -9.45
CA LEU A 366 -8.58 -16.19 -10.07
C LEU A 366 -9.50 -17.06 -10.93
N THR A 367 -9.08 -17.35 -12.17
CA THR A 367 -9.87 -18.19 -13.11
C THR A 367 -9.59 -19.68 -12.92
N ARG A 368 -8.59 -20.03 -12.12
CA ARG A 368 -8.22 -21.40 -11.75
C ARG A 368 -9.00 -21.85 -10.50
N ASN A 369 -8.91 -23.14 -10.16
CA ASN A 369 -9.61 -23.78 -9.03
C ASN A 369 -11.14 -23.60 -9.05
N GLY A 370 -11.74 -23.80 -10.20
CA GLY A 370 -13.18 -23.66 -10.36
C GLY A 370 -13.69 -22.22 -10.35
N GLY A 371 -12.79 -21.25 -10.29
CA GLY A 371 -13.07 -19.83 -10.22
C GLY A 371 -13.12 -19.28 -8.78
N VAL A 372 -12.52 -18.10 -8.61
CA VAL A 372 -12.52 -17.34 -7.38
C VAL A 372 -12.91 -15.90 -7.68
N SER A 373 -13.91 -15.39 -6.97
CA SER A 373 -14.26 -13.96 -6.96
C SER A 373 -14.41 -13.49 -5.52
N THR A 374 -13.71 -12.42 -5.17
CA THR A 374 -13.79 -11.85 -3.82
C THR A 374 -13.98 -10.35 -3.88
N LEU A 375 -14.62 -9.79 -2.86
CA LEU A 375 -14.88 -8.37 -2.74
C LEU A 375 -14.89 -8.00 -1.26
N ALA A 376 -14.06 -7.03 -0.85
CA ALA A 376 -14.01 -6.56 0.53
C ALA A 376 -13.79 -5.06 0.58
N GLY A 377 -14.48 -4.34 1.46
CA GLY A 377 -14.39 -2.88 1.53
C GLY A 377 -15.40 -2.24 2.45
N TYR A 378 -15.87 -1.04 2.06
CA TYR A 378 -16.73 -0.21 2.88
C TYR A 378 -17.92 0.36 2.09
N PHE A 379 -19.01 0.61 2.79
CA PHE A 379 -20.11 1.45 2.32
C PHE A 379 -20.74 2.18 3.51
N ILE A 380 -21.51 3.25 3.22
CA ILE A 380 -22.36 3.89 4.21
C ILE A 380 -23.77 3.29 4.09
N GLY A 381 -24.26 2.70 5.16
CA GLY A 381 -25.61 2.16 5.26
C GLY A 381 -26.69 3.25 5.19
N LYS A 382 -27.96 2.85 5.05
CA LYS A 382 -29.08 3.82 5.01
C LYS A 382 -29.32 4.53 6.36
N ASP A 383 -28.75 3.99 7.43
CA ASP A 383 -28.68 4.56 8.78
C ASP A 383 -27.54 5.57 8.96
N ASN A 384 -26.73 5.82 7.92
CA ASN A 384 -25.49 6.58 7.90
C ASN A 384 -24.32 5.93 8.67
N HIS A 385 -24.41 4.68 9.05
CA HIS A 385 -23.31 3.95 9.66
C HIS A 385 -22.27 3.52 8.62
N LEU A 386 -21.01 3.55 8.99
CA LEU A 386 -19.92 2.99 8.20
C LEU A 386 -19.88 1.47 8.39
N ILE A 387 -20.08 0.73 7.31
CA ILE A 387 -20.09 -0.72 7.31
C ILE A 387 -18.84 -1.24 6.59
N ALA A 388 -18.07 -2.11 7.25
CA ALA A 388 -17.06 -2.95 6.61
C ALA A 388 -17.69 -4.25 6.14
N TYR A 389 -17.27 -4.75 4.98
CA TYR A 389 -17.79 -6.01 4.44
C TYR A 389 -16.73 -6.83 3.75
N ALA A 390 -16.88 -8.16 3.75
CA ALA A 390 -16.13 -9.10 2.94
C ALA A 390 -17.08 -10.17 2.37
N ILE A 391 -16.91 -10.48 1.07
CA ILE A 391 -17.63 -11.51 0.33
C ILE A 391 -16.61 -12.33 -0.44
N LEU A 392 -16.48 -13.61 -0.11
CA LEU A 392 -15.58 -14.55 -0.76
C LEU A 392 -16.41 -15.64 -1.45
N ASN A 393 -16.20 -15.83 -2.77
CA ASN A 393 -16.79 -16.92 -3.53
C ASN A 393 -15.65 -17.76 -4.11
N ASN A 394 -15.63 -19.06 -3.82
CA ASN A 394 -14.66 -20.03 -4.33
C ASN A 394 -15.39 -21.22 -4.98
N GLY A 395 -14.82 -21.73 -6.08
CA GLY A 395 -15.39 -22.90 -6.78
C GLY A 395 -16.66 -22.59 -7.59
N TRP A 396 -16.78 -21.36 -8.08
CA TRP A 396 -17.87 -20.93 -8.94
C TRP A 396 -17.37 -19.97 -10.02
N TYR A 397 -17.92 -20.00 -11.21
CA TYR A 397 -17.48 -19.18 -12.35
C TYR A 397 -17.38 -17.71 -11.96
N VAL A 398 -16.28 -17.09 -12.36
CA VAL A 398 -15.92 -15.73 -11.94
C VAL A 398 -16.99 -14.70 -12.30
N GLU A 399 -17.48 -14.73 -13.53
CA GLU A 399 -18.47 -13.78 -14.05
C GLU A 399 -19.77 -13.92 -13.27
N THR A 400 -20.26 -15.14 -13.09
CA THR A 400 -21.48 -15.42 -12.34
C THR A 400 -21.35 -15.01 -10.85
N SER A 401 -20.17 -15.27 -10.25
CA SER A 401 -19.88 -14.82 -8.89
C SER A 401 -19.90 -13.30 -8.76
N ARG A 402 -19.34 -12.58 -9.75
CA ARG A 402 -19.36 -11.11 -9.79
C ARG A 402 -20.78 -10.55 -9.92
N GLU A 403 -21.58 -11.09 -10.83
CA GLU A 403 -22.98 -10.70 -10.98
C GLU A 403 -23.78 -10.94 -9.69
N TRP A 404 -23.52 -12.05 -9.05
CA TRP A 404 -24.14 -12.38 -7.78
C TRP A 404 -23.75 -11.40 -6.68
N GLN A 405 -22.45 -11.07 -6.54
CA GLN A 405 -21.97 -10.07 -5.61
C GLN A 405 -22.59 -8.69 -5.88
N ASP A 406 -22.68 -8.28 -7.16
CA ASP A 406 -23.28 -7.00 -7.55
C ASP A 406 -24.78 -6.95 -7.19
N LYS A 407 -25.50 -8.08 -7.40
CA LYS A 407 -26.91 -8.23 -7.01
C LYS A 407 -27.08 -8.20 -5.50
N LEU A 408 -26.21 -8.87 -4.72
CA LEU A 408 -26.24 -8.82 -3.27
C LEU A 408 -26.05 -7.38 -2.77
N CYS A 409 -25.02 -6.68 -3.25
CA CYS A 409 -24.78 -5.30 -2.89
C CYS A 409 -25.95 -4.39 -3.25
N LEU A 410 -26.56 -4.57 -4.42
CA LEU A 410 -27.70 -3.78 -4.87
C LEU A 410 -28.98 -4.04 -4.07
N LYS A 411 -29.25 -5.29 -3.75
CA LYS A 411 -30.52 -5.72 -3.12
C LYS A 411 -30.50 -5.57 -1.60
N ALA A 412 -29.35 -5.85 -0.99
CA ALA A 412 -29.25 -5.95 0.46
C ALA A 412 -28.56 -4.75 1.12
N PHE A 413 -27.44 -4.25 0.59
CA PHE A 413 -26.67 -3.21 1.30
C PHE A 413 -27.36 -1.84 1.24
N MET A 414 -27.94 -1.47 0.09
CA MET A 414 -28.65 -0.20 -0.10
C MET A 414 -27.85 1.02 0.40
N PRO A 415 -26.63 1.25 -0.11
CA PRO A 415 -25.79 2.36 0.35
C PRO A 415 -26.43 3.72 0.06
N GLN A 416 -26.27 4.68 0.97
CA GLN A 416 -26.92 6.01 0.91
C GLN A 416 -25.99 7.10 0.38
N ARG A 417 -24.68 7.05 0.67
CA ARG A 417 -23.73 8.12 0.38
C ARG A 417 -22.63 7.72 -0.59
N ILE A 418 -22.06 8.72 -1.28
CA ILE A 418 -20.82 8.58 -2.04
C ILE A 418 -19.65 8.57 -1.05
N MET A 419 -18.76 7.57 -1.16
CA MET A 419 -17.66 7.38 -0.21
C MET A 419 -16.62 8.51 -0.19
N GLY A 420 -16.59 9.40 -1.20
CA GLY A 420 -15.70 10.59 -1.22
C GLY A 420 -16.10 11.69 -0.22
N GLU A 421 -17.31 11.65 0.33
CA GLU A 421 -17.80 12.64 1.30
C GLU A 421 -17.43 12.29 2.76
N LEU A 422 -16.80 11.13 3.00
CA LEU A 422 -16.38 10.69 4.33
C LEU A 422 -15.29 11.56 4.98
N LYS A 423 -14.77 12.57 4.30
CA LYS A 423 -13.85 13.54 4.93
C LYS A 423 -14.44 14.19 6.17
N ASP A 424 -15.77 14.34 6.21
CA ASP A 424 -16.47 14.98 7.33
C ASP A 424 -16.84 13.98 8.45
N THR A 425 -16.82 12.66 8.16
CA THR A 425 -17.14 11.65 9.19
C THR A 425 -15.91 11.18 9.98
N THR A 426 -14.72 11.65 9.67
CA THR A 426 -13.51 11.41 10.48
C THR A 426 -13.63 12.00 11.89
N HIS A 427 -14.55 12.90 12.14
CA HIS A 427 -14.89 13.36 13.49
C HIS A 427 -15.62 12.31 14.35
N ILE A 428 -16.24 11.29 13.71
CA ILE A 428 -16.99 10.25 14.43
C ILE A 428 -16.09 9.12 14.95
N ILE A 429 -14.89 8.99 14.39
CA ILE A 429 -13.93 7.92 14.74
C ILE A 429 -12.79 8.44 15.66
N GLN A 430 -12.78 9.72 16.01
CA GLN A 430 -11.72 10.35 16.83
C GLN A 430 -12.04 10.44 18.33
N GLU A 431 -13.12 9.82 18.82
CA GLU A 431 -13.38 9.71 20.26
C GLU A 431 -13.04 8.31 20.84
#